data_117c31331c744ead6714688e5d512476
#
_entry.id   117c31331c744ead6714688e5d512476
#
_cell.length_a   1.000
_cell.length_b   1.000
_cell.length_c   1.000
_cell.angle_alpha   90.00
_cell.angle_beta   90.00
_cell.angle_gamma   90.00
#
_symmetry.space_group_name_H-M   'P 1'
#
loop_
_entity.id
_entity.type
_entity.pdbx_description
1 polymer ?
#
loop_
_entity_poly.entity_id
_entity_poly.type
_entity_poly.pdbx_seq_one_letter_code
_entity_poly.pdbx_strand_id
1 'polypeptide(L)'
;MVKVTHKGLWFDFSSLNKDDKKIINKLMFCAGLTGFLIGFSMSDTSFFLSLCNNYPALLYFTPLITIFLLILTIYYSFKFYNNQDELYQKYHDFTLMSGCVGFFFFGMILQFVNLFNGYIPVFMDYFFCALIGTIFGQMYFYKKYY
;
A
#
# COMPACT_ATOMS: atom_id res chain seq x y z
N MET A 1 19.38 4.14 -11.25
CA MET A 1 18.31 3.57 -12.09
C MET A 1 17.88 2.25 -11.47
N VAL A 2 16.61 2.12 -11.19
CA VAL A 2 16.03 0.88 -10.66
C VAL A 2 15.83 -0.10 -11.78
N LYS A 3 16.33 -1.32 -11.62
CA LYS A 3 16.01 -2.41 -12.54
C LYS A 3 14.76 -3.13 -12.05
N VAL A 4 13.73 -3.19 -12.88
CA VAL A 4 12.58 -4.06 -12.63
C VAL A 4 13.06 -5.50 -12.75
N THR A 5 12.81 -6.34 -11.74
CA THR A 5 13.32 -7.71 -11.74
C THR A 5 12.69 -8.56 -12.84
N HIS A 6 13.41 -9.56 -13.35
CA HIS A 6 12.92 -10.54 -14.33
C HIS A 6 11.61 -11.25 -13.96
N LYS A 7 11.24 -11.24 -12.69
CA LYS A 7 10.00 -11.87 -12.22
C LYS A 7 8.82 -10.91 -12.13
N GLY A 8 8.99 -9.64 -12.52
CA GLY A 8 7.92 -8.66 -12.70
C GLY A 8 7.18 -8.21 -11.46
N LEU A 9 7.52 -8.75 -10.29
CA LEU A 9 6.78 -8.48 -9.05
C LEU A 9 7.43 -7.41 -8.19
N TRP A 10 8.74 -7.14 -8.37
CA TRP A 10 9.51 -6.20 -7.54
C TRP A 10 10.67 -5.60 -8.32
N PHE A 11 11.16 -4.46 -7.87
CA PHE A 11 12.41 -3.87 -8.35
C PHE A 11 13.61 -4.42 -7.57
N ASP A 12 14.76 -4.45 -8.21
CA ASP A 12 15.99 -4.94 -7.61
C ASP A 12 16.62 -3.88 -6.69
N PHE A 13 16.55 -4.10 -5.39
CA PHE A 13 17.16 -3.23 -4.37
C PHE A 13 18.67 -3.08 -4.54
N SER A 14 19.34 -4.07 -5.10
CA SER A 14 20.79 -4.01 -5.31
C SER A 14 21.17 -2.96 -6.36
N SER A 15 20.27 -2.73 -7.33
CA SER A 15 20.47 -1.78 -8.43
C SER A 15 20.33 -0.31 -8.04
N LEU A 16 19.79 -0.03 -6.84
CA LEU A 16 19.58 1.32 -6.34
C LEU A 16 20.89 2.01 -5.97
N ASN A 17 21.00 3.29 -6.29
CA ASN A 17 22.08 4.14 -5.80
C ASN A 17 21.96 4.40 -4.28
N LYS A 18 22.99 4.96 -3.66
CA LYS A 18 23.03 5.20 -2.21
C LYS A 18 21.93 6.15 -1.72
N ASP A 19 21.57 7.15 -2.53
CA ASP A 19 20.59 8.17 -2.15
C ASP A 19 19.17 7.62 -2.29
N ASP A 20 18.88 6.86 -3.34
CA ASP A 20 17.59 6.18 -3.50
C ASP A 20 17.38 5.12 -2.42
N LYS A 21 18.42 4.39 -2.00
CA LYS A 21 18.36 3.47 -0.86
C LYS A 21 17.97 4.19 0.43
N LYS A 22 18.50 5.39 0.68
CA LYS A 22 18.11 6.18 1.85
C LYS A 22 16.66 6.62 1.80
N ILE A 23 16.17 7.04 0.62
CA ILE A 23 14.78 7.46 0.44
C ILE A 23 13.84 6.27 0.67
N ILE A 24 14.11 5.13 0.05
CA ILE A 24 13.25 3.96 0.17
C ILE A 24 13.26 3.37 1.58
N ASN A 25 14.39 3.39 2.28
CA ASN A 25 14.44 2.97 3.69
C ASN A 25 13.58 3.85 4.58
N LYS A 26 13.58 5.17 4.37
CA LYS A 26 12.68 6.10 5.08
C LYS A 26 11.22 5.83 4.73
N LEU A 27 10.92 5.61 3.44
CA LEU A 27 9.59 5.23 2.97
C LEU A 27 9.09 3.97 3.67
N MET A 28 9.88 2.89 3.63
CA MET A 28 9.52 1.61 4.24
C MET A 28 9.32 1.73 5.75
N PHE A 29 10.17 2.51 6.42
CA PHE A 29 10.03 2.76 7.85
C PHE A 29 8.74 3.52 8.18
N CYS A 30 8.44 4.61 7.46
CA CYS A 30 7.21 5.38 7.67
C CYS A 30 5.97 4.53 7.34
N ALA A 31 5.97 3.82 6.21
CA ALA A 31 4.87 2.95 5.79
C ALA A 31 4.63 1.81 6.78
N GLY A 32 5.71 1.17 7.26
CA GLY A 32 5.64 0.10 8.26
C GLY A 32 5.05 0.57 9.59
N LEU A 33 5.51 1.71 10.11
CA LEU A 33 4.95 2.31 11.33
C LEU A 33 3.50 2.72 11.15
N THR A 34 3.14 3.31 10.00
CA THR A 34 1.76 3.67 9.68
C THR A 34 0.87 2.43 9.67
N GLY A 35 1.28 1.38 8.96
CA GLY A 35 0.54 0.11 8.91
C GLY A 35 0.39 -0.53 10.29
N PHE A 36 1.45 -0.51 11.11
CA PHE A 36 1.39 -1.00 12.48
C PHE A 36 0.38 -0.22 13.33
N LEU A 37 0.42 1.13 13.31
CA LEU A 37 -0.49 1.98 14.09
C LEU A 37 -1.94 1.80 13.64
N ILE A 38 -2.20 1.72 12.32
CA ILE A 38 -3.54 1.45 11.78
C ILE A 38 -4.01 0.07 12.23
N GLY A 39 -3.22 -0.97 12.03
CA GLY A 39 -3.58 -2.34 12.44
C GLY A 39 -3.81 -2.45 13.94
N PHE A 40 -2.99 -1.80 14.75
CA PHE A 40 -3.13 -1.76 16.20
C PHE A 40 -4.42 -1.03 16.64
N SER A 41 -4.78 0.05 15.95
CA SER A 41 -5.98 0.85 16.26
C SER A 41 -7.28 0.20 15.76
N MET A 42 -7.21 -0.60 14.68
CA MET A 42 -8.37 -1.29 14.09
C MET A 42 -8.62 -2.67 14.69
N SER A 43 -7.67 -3.23 15.44
CA SER A 43 -7.93 -4.50 16.11
C SER A 43 -9.04 -4.29 17.13
N ASP A 44 -10.13 -5.06 17.02
CA ASP A 44 -11.29 -5.10 17.95
C ASP A 44 -10.89 -5.44 19.39
N THR A 45 -9.66 -5.17 19.72
CA THR A 45 -9.09 -5.59 20.97
C THR A 45 -9.46 -4.58 22.04
N SER A 46 -10.15 -5.10 23.02
CA SER A 46 -10.19 -4.60 24.38
C SER A 46 -8.84 -4.00 24.85
N PHE A 47 -7.70 -4.41 24.24
CA PHE A 47 -6.36 -3.96 24.60
C PHE A 47 -6.09 -2.49 24.24
N PHE A 48 -6.32 -2.04 23.00
CA PHE A 48 -6.12 -0.63 22.63
C PHE A 48 -7.08 0.27 23.40
N LEU A 49 -8.35 -0.13 23.53
CA LEU A 49 -9.34 0.61 24.31
C LEU A 49 -8.99 0.64 25.79
N SER A 50 -8.49 -0.46 26.36
CA SER A 50 -8.03 -0.48 27.77
C SER A 50 -6.82 0.42 28.00
N LEU A 51 -5.88 0.49 27.03
CA LEU A 51 -4.77 1.45 27.08
C LEU A 51 -5.25 2.89 26.99
N CYS A 52 -6.20 3.19 26.10
CA CYS A 52 -6.79 4.52 25.98
C CYS A 52 -7.57 4.94 27.25
N ASN A 53 -8.23 4.01 27.93
CA ASN A 53 -8.90 4.27 29.20
C ASN A 53 -7.90 4.63 30.31
N ASN A 54 -6.73 3.97 30.34
CA ASN A 54 -5.67 4.28 31.29
C ASN A 54 -4.86 5.53 30.91
N TYR A 55 -4.75 5.81 29.62
CA TYR A 55 -3.99 6.93 29.06
C TYR A 55 -4.80 7.66 27.99
N PRO A 56 -5.75 8.53 28.37
CA PRO A 56 -6.66 9.19 27.41
C PRO A 56 -5.95 9.99 26.30
N ALA A 57 -4.73 10.44 26.57
CA ALA A 57 -3.89 11.14 25.59
C ALA A 57 -3.63 10.29 24.34
N LEU A 58 -3.53 8.95 24.46
CA LEU A 58 -3.29 8.05 23.33
C LEU A 58 -4.41 8.12 22.29
N LEU A 59 -5.64 8.35 22.71
CA LEU A 59 -6.78 8.46 21.81
C LEU A 59 -6.63 9.59 20.80
N TYR A 60 -6.00 10.69 21.22
CA TYR A 60 -5.80 11.87 20.38
C TYR A 60 -4.45 11.85 19.65
N PHE A 61 -3.39 11.38 20.30
CA PHE A 61 -2.05 11.38 19.71
C PHE A 61 -1.87 10.29 18.64
N THR A 62 -2.46 9.11 18.81
CA THR A 62 -2.31 8.02 17.84
C THR A 62 -2.78 8.41 16.43
N PRO A 63 -4.01 8.93 16.23
CA PRO A 63 -4.44 9.35 14.89
C PRO A 63 -3.63 10.51 14.34
N LEU A 64 -3.19 11.47 15.17
CA LEU A 64 -2.33 12.57 14.71
C LEU A 64 -0.98 12.07 14.21
N ILE A 65 -0.33 11.17 14.94
CA ILE A 65 0.94 10.56 14.53
C ILE A 65 0.73 9.73 13.26
N THR A 66 -0.36 8.98 13.17
CA THR A 66 -0.68 8.18 11.98
C THR A 66 -0.86 9.05 10.74
N ILE A 67 -1.59 10.16 10.84
CA ILE A 67 -1.78 11.11 9.74
C ILE A 67 -0.43 11.73 9.35
N PHE A 68 0.39 12.13 10.32
CA PHE A 68 1.72 12.67 10.04
C PHE A 68 2.62 11.68 9.30
N LEU A 69 2.64 10.42 9.75
CA LEU A 69 3.40 9.35 9.08
C LEU A 69 2.86 9.04 7.68
N LEU A 70 1.54 9.10 7.46
CA LEU A 70 0.94 8.98 6.14
C LEU A 70 1.44 10.08 5.19
N ILE A 71 1.45 11.32 5.64
CA ILE A 71 1.96 12.46 4.85
C ILE A 71 3.43 12.24 4.50
N LEU A 72 4.25 11.80 5.45
CA LEU A 72 5.66 11.47 5.18
C LEU A 72 5.81 10.31 4.20
N THR A 73 4.98 9.29 4.31
CA THR A 73 4.97 8.15 3.38
C THR A 73 4.66 8.62 1.95
N ILE A 74 3.64 9.44 1.78
CA ILE A 74 3.28 10.05 0.48
C ILE A 74 4.45 10.90 -0.05
N TYR A 75 5.03 11.76 0.78
CA TYR A 75 6.16 12.61 0.39
C TYR A 75 7.36 11.80 -0.10
N TYR A 76 7.77 10.76 0.65
CA TYR A 76 8.90 9.92 0.24
C TYR A 76 8.57 9.06 -0.98
N SER A 77 7.32 8.64 -1.16
CA SER A 77 6.87 7.93 -2.36
C SER A 77 7.01 8.80 -3.60
N PHE A 78 6.52 10.03 -3.58
CA PHE A 78 6.68 10.98 -4.69
C PHE A 78 8.15 11.31 -4.96
N LYS A 79 8.94 11.53 -3.90
CA LYS A 79 10.36 11.81 -4.05
C LYS A 79 11.11 10.65 -4.69
N PHE A 80 10.78 9.41 -4.30
CA PHE A 80 11.36 8.22 -4.90
C PHE A 80 10.94 8.08 -6.36
N TYR A 81 9.65 8.20 -6.66
CA TYR A 81 9.08 8.13 -8.00
C TYR A 81 9.76 9.11 -8.97
N ASN A 82 9.88 10.39 -8.59
CA ASN A 82 10.47 11.43 -9.44
C ASN A 82 11.97 11.23 -9.69
N ASN A 83 12.68 10.47 -8.87
CA ASN A 83 14.09 10.17 -9.05
C ASN A 83 14.34 8.97 -9.97
N GLN A 84 13.28 8.28 -10.40
CA GLN A 84 13.43 7.08 -11.22
C GLN A 84 13.27 7.38 -12.71
N ASP A 85 13.71 6.41 -13.54
CA ASP A 85 13.58 6.51 -14.98
C ASP A 85 12.16 6.36 -15.49
N GLU A 86 11.92 6.73 -16.73
CA GLU A 86 10.59 6.66 -17.34
C GLU A 86 10.02 5.25 -17.36
N LEU A 87 10.85 4.22 -17.48
CA LEU A 87 10.37 2.83 -17.49
C LEU A 87 9.79 2.45 -16.12
N TYR A 88 10.49 2.83 -15.05
CA TYR A 88 9.98 2.60 -13.70
C TYR A 88 8.72 3.41 -13.42
N GLN A 89 8.66 4.68 -13.85
CA GLN A 89 7.47 5.52 -13.71
C GLN A 89 6.27 4.89 -14.42
N LYS A 90 6.43 4.47 -15.67
CA LYS A 90 5.40 3.76 -16.44
C LYS A 90 4.97 2.46 -15.75
N TYR A 91 5.92 1.70 -15.22
CA TYR A 91 5.60 0.49 -14.44
C TYR A 91 4.76 0.80 -13.22
N HIS A 92 5.15 1.80 -12.44
CA HIS A 92 4.45 2.22 -11.24
C HIS A 92 3.03 2.72 -11.55
N ASP A 93 2.89 3.61 -12.55
CA ASP A 93 1.59 4.16 -12.97
C ASP A 93 0.66 3.06 -13.46
N PHE A 94 1.18 2.15 -14.29
CA PHE A 94 0.40 1.03 -14.81
C PHE A 94 -0.07 0.09 -13.67
N THR A 95 0.80 -0.19 -12.72
CA THR A 95 0.50 -1.02 -11.55
C THR A 95 -0.57 -0.38 -10.67
N LEU A 96 -0.43 0.93 -10.41
CA LEU A 96 -1.41 1.69 -9.62
C LEU A 96 -2.79 1.71 -10.30
N MET A 97 -2.82 2.04 -11.60
CA MET A 97 -4.06 2.04 -12.39
C MET A 97 -4.74 0.66 -12.39
N SER A 98 -3.97 -0.40 -12.56
CA SER A 98 -4.48 -1.78 -12.50
C SER A 98 -5.03 -2.13 -11.12
N GLY A 99 -4.43 -1.63 -10.05
CA GLY A 99 -4.94 -1.76 -8.70
C GLY A 99 -6.30 -1.06 -8.52
N CYS A 100 -6.43 0.17 -9.02
CA CYS A 100 -7.71 0.88 -9.02
C CYS A 100 -8.79 0.13 -9.81
N VAL A 101 -8.46 -0.33 -11.01
CA VAL A 101 -9.38 -1.15 -11.83
C VAL A 101 -9.77 -2.43 -11.08
N GLY A 102 -8.81 -3.12 -10.47
CA GLY A 102 -9.05 -4.30 -9.66
C GLY A 102 -9.97 -4.03 -8.48
N PHE A 103 -9.75 -2.92 -7.77
CA PHE A 103 -10.62 -2.48 -6.67
C PHE A 103 -12.08 -2.33 -7.12
N PHE A 104 -12.33 -1.62 -8.22
CA PHE A 104 -13.68 -1.41 -8.72
C PHE A 104 -14.29 -2.70 -9.29
N PHE A 105 -13.57 -3.40 -10.16
CA PHE A 105 -14.11 -4.58 -10.86
C PHE A 105 -14.40 -5.74 -9.90
N PHE A 106 -13.41 -6.16 -9.12
CA PHE A 106 -13.59 -7.24 -8.15
C PHE A 106 -14.43 -6.81 -6.96
N GLY A 107 -14.37 -5.52 -6.57
CA GLY A 107 -15.23 -4.96 -5.53
C GLY A 107 -16.71 -5.01 -5.92
N MET A 108 -17.06 -4.73 -7.20
CA MET A 108 -18.42 -4.92 -7.68
C MET A 108 -18.84 -6.40 -7.64
N ILE A 109 -17.95 -7.34 -8.03
CA ILE A 109 -18.23 -8.76 -7.93
C ILE A 109 -18.53 -9.16 -6.48
N LEU A 110 -17.75 -8.66 -5.51
CA LEU A 110 -18.01 -8.91 -4.09
C LEU A 110 -19.40 -8.41 -3.65
N GLN A 111 -19.83 -7.25 -4.16
CA GLN A 111 -21.18 -6.76 -3.86
C GLN A 111 -22.27 -7.66 -4.44
N PHE A 112 -22.06 -8.22 -5.64
CA PHE A 112 -22.99 -9.20 -6.20
C PHE A 112 -23.00 -10.49 -5.36
N VAL A 113 -21.85 -10.97 -4.90
CA VAL A 113 -21.78 -12.16 -4.02
C VAL A 113 -22.56 -11.93 -2.72
N ASN A 114 -22.49 -10.71 -2.15
CA ASN A 114 -23.30 -10.33 -0.98
C ASN A 114 -24.81 -10.54 -1.23
N LEU A 115 -25.31 -10.14 -2.39
CA LEU A 115 -26.74 -10.30 -2.72
C LEU A 115 -27.22 -11.76 -2.70
N PHE A 116 -26.32 -12.72 -3.02
CA PHE A 116 -26.67 -14.14 -3.05
C PHE A 116 -26.40 -14.87 -1.73
N ASN A 117 -25.33 -14.50 -1.03
CA ASN A 117 -24.84 -15.25 0.14
C ASN A 117 -25.01 -14.50 1.47
N GLY A 118 -25.48 -13.25 1.44
CA GLY A 118 -25.60 -12.41 2.63
C GLY A 118 -24.26 -12.01 3.28
N TYR A 119 -23.13 -12.27 2.58
CA TYR A 119 -21.81 -11.89 3.04
C TYR A 119 -21.63 -10.37 2.90
N ILE A 120 -21.36 -9.67 3.99
CA ILE A 120 -21.11 -8.22 4.02
C ILE A 120 -19.61 -7.98 3.88
N PRO A 121 -19.12 -7.48 2.70
CA PRO A 121 -17.70 -7.23 2.51
C PRO A 121 -17.19 -6.17 3.47
N VAL A 122 -16.04 -6.43 4.09
CA VAL A 122 -15.33 -5.48 4.92
C VAL A 122 -14.25 -4.75 4.11
N PHE A 123 -13.70 -3.66 4.65
CA PHE A 123 -12.67 -2.86 3.95
C PHE A 123 -11.49 -3.69 3.45
N MET A 124 -11.07 -4.69 4.21
CA MET A 124 -9.96 -5.58 3.82
C MET A 124 -10.24 -6.38 2.55
N ASP A 125 -11.48 -6.77 2.29
CA ASP A 125 -11.84 -7.51 1.08
C ASP A 125 -11.63 -6.66 -0.18
N TYR A 126 -11.99 -5.37 -0.10
CA TYR A 126 -11.73 -4.42 -1.19
C TYR A 126 -10.23 -4.16 -1.39
N PHE A 127 -9.47 -4.14 -0.29
CA PHE A 127 -8.02 -4.03 -0.37
C PHE A 127 -7.40 -5.23 -1.08
N PHE A 128 -7.86 -6.44 -0.79
CA PHE A 128 -7.44 -7.64 -1.52
C PHE A 128 -7.82 -7.58 -3.00
N CYS A 129 -8.99 -7.05 -3.35
CA CYS A 129 -9.37 -6.81 -4.74
C CYS A 129 -8.38 -5.89 -5.46
N ALA A 130 -7.95 -4.80 -4.80
CA ALA A 130 -6.92 -3.92 -5.35
C ALA A 130 -5.57 -4.64 -5.51
N LEU A 131 -5.14 -5.45 -4.54
CA LEU A 131 -3.91 -6.24 -4.63
C LEU A 131 -3.94 -7.22 -5.82
N ILE A 132 -5.05 -7.92 -6.02
CA ILE A 132 -5.22 -8.80 -7.18
C ILE A 132 -5.06 -8.00 -8.48
N GLY A 133 -5.71 -6.84 -8.58
CA GLY A 133 -5.57 -5.95 -9.74
C GLY A 133 -4.11 -5.51 -9.98
N THR A 134 -3.38 -5.14 -8.92
CA THR A 134 -1.96 -4.76 -9.04
C THR A 134 -1.10 -5.91 -9.54
N ILE A 135 -1.30 -7.13 -9.04
CA ILE A 135 -0.55 -8.33 -9.47
C ILE A 135 -0.78 -8.59 -10.97
N PHE A 136 -2.03 -8.56 -11.43
CA PHE A 136 -2.33 -8.71 -12.86
C PHE A 136 -1.68 -7.61 -13.70
N GLY A 137 -1.72 -6.36 -13.24
CA GLY A 137 -1.06 -5.26 -13.91
C GLY A 137 0.45 -5.47 -14.04
N GLN A 138 1.11 -5.88 -12.96
CA GLN A 138 2.54 -6.17 -12.94
C GLN A 138 2.91 -7.30 -13.91
N MET A 139 2.14 -8.39 -13.91
CA MET A 139 2.37 -9.52 -14.81
C MET A 139 2.18 -9.12 -16.28
N TYR A 140 1.13 -8.32 -16.58
CA TYR A 140 0.90 -7.83 -17.94
C TYR A 140 2.00 -6.88 -18.41
N PHE A 141 2.42 -5.94 -17.53
CA PHE A 141 3.51 -5.02 -17.85
C PHE A 141 4.81 -5.78 -18.17
N TYR A 142 5.13 -6.76 -17.32
CA TYR A 142 6.30 -7.60 -17.55
C TYR A 142 6.24 -8.33 -18.90
N LYS A 143 5.11 -8.98 -19.21
CA LYS A 143 4.92 -9.70 -20.50
C LYS A 143 5.04 -8.77 -21.72
N LYS A 144 4.68 -7.48 -21.57
CA LYS A 144 4.70 -6.51 -22.67
C LYS A 144 6.06 -5.91 -22.92
N TYR A 145 6.88 -5.71 -21.88
CA TYR A 145 8.13 -4.95 -21.97
C TYR A 145 9.39 -5.79 -21.75
N TYR A 146 9.27 -7.03 -21.37
CA TYR A 146 10.34 -8.01 -21.20
C TYR A 146 10.02 -9.33 -21.91
#